data_0df2d8d9cf8e5d8a09e60f32e10c9aeb
#
_entry.id   0df2d8d9cf8e5d8a09e60f32e10c9aeb
#
_cell.length_a   1.000
_cell.length_b   1.000
_cell.length_c   1.000
_cell.angle_alpha   90.00
_cell.angle_beta   90.00
_cell.angle_gamma   90.00
#
_symmetry.space_group_name_H-M   'P 1'
#
loop_
_entity.id
_entity.type
_entity.pdbx_description
1 polymer ?
#
loop_
_entity_poly.entity_id
_entity_poly.type
_entity_poly.pdbx_seq_one_letter_code
_entity_poly.pdbx_strand_id
1 'polypeptide(L)'
;MGVFDKILKDSESLFQNELALDYTFIPKIIPFRENQQQYLAGCIKPLFQKRTGKNILITGSHGIGKTVAVKHVLKELEDQTEEISILYINCWKKNSSYKVLLELCDLLNIKFIQSLTTEQVAKRVSSIINKKPAVICLDEIDKLENQDLLYLLSEDIFKKTIILITNEYDFLSKLDPRIKSRLALDILEFKPYSEKEMYEILKQRIDYAFPPKVFPLLSLKEISEIAFQAKDVRSGIYLLKESGLIAEQESSRVITQEHIQKSIEKFKDFQVKDKQETPEQIQGLLEFIKQNQNKTSTELFDLYAPKTSYRTFHRNLQKLESSGLIKLEETNKGPGKSTIVKLPLQDTLDKF
;
A
#
# COMPACT_ATOMS: atom_id res chain seq x y z
N MET A 1 -39.00 21.57 -9.30
CA MET A 1 -37.77 21.24 -10.02
C MET A 1 -36.79 20.64 -9.02
N GLY A 2 -36.51 19.33 -9.13
CA GLY A 2 -35.58 18.66 -8.21
C GLY A 2 -34.15 19.13 -8.42
N VAL A 3 -33.31 18.99 -7.39
CA VAL A 3 -31.89 19.35 -7.45
C VAL A 3 -31.19 18.63 -8.61
N PHE A 4 -31.61 17.41 -8.95
CA PHE A 4 -31.06 16.60 -10.01
C PHE A 4 -31.53 16.94 -11.43
N ASP A 5 -32.64 17.67 -11.61
CA ASP A 5 -33.19 18.01 -12.93
C ASP A 5 -32.25 18.90 -13.77
N LYS A 6 -31.35 19.65 -13.10
CA LYS A 6 -30.34 20.49 -13.75
C LYS A 6 -29.03 19.73 -14.01
N ILE A 7 -28.72 18.72 -13.22
CA ILE A 7 -27.45 17.97 -13.25
C ILE A 7 -27.50 16.85 -14.30
N LEU A 8 -28.67 16.27 -14.54
CA LEU A 8 -28.85 15.11 -15.45
C LEU A 8 -29.00 15.51 -16.93
N LYS A 9 -28.94 16.81 -17.29
CA LYS A 9 -29.11 17.27 -18.69
C LYS A 9 -27.88 17.14 -19.58
N ASP A 10 -26.67 17.03 -19.01
CA ASP A 10 -25.43 16.87 -19.76
C ASP A 10 -24.91 15.42 -19.59
N SER A 11 -25.35 14.55 -20.49
CA SER A 11 -25.04 13.11 -20.49
C SER A 11 -23.76 12.76 -21.28
N GLU A 12 -23.02 13.71 -21.80
CA GLU A 12 -21.76 13.47 -22.51
C GLU A 12 -20.58 13.47 -21.53
N SER A 13 -19.98 12.31 -21.25
CA SER A 13 -18.75 12.22 -20.48
C SER A 13 -17.52 12.38 -21.37
N LEU A 14 -16.50 13.08 -20.87
CA LEU A 14 -15.16 13.17 -21.48
C LEU A 14 -14.39 11.83 -21.35
N PHE A 15 -14.80 10.99 -20.41
CA PHE A 15 -14.16 9.71 -20.18
C PHE A 15 -14.72 8.65 -21.11
N GLN A 16 -13.84 8.02 -21.89
CA GLN A 16 -14.14 6.78 -22.60
C GLN A 16 -14.24 5.60 -21.61
N ASN A 17 -13.37 5.61 -20.58
CA ASN A 17 -13.34 4.63 -19.52
C ASN A 17 -12.73 5.26 -18.24
N GLU A 18 -13.58 5.84 -17.40
CA GLU A 18 -13.14 6.46 -16.13
C GLU A 18 -12.46 5.45 -15.19
N LEU A 19 -12.88 4.17 -15.22
CA LEU A 19 -12.28 3.11 -14.39
C LEU A 19 -10.78 2.92 -14.66
N ALA A 20 -10.30 3.28 -15.85
CA ALA A 20 -8.87 3.24 -16.16
C ALA A 20 -8.04 4.18 -15.27
N LEU A 21 -8.67 5.19 -14.66
CA LEU A 21 -8.07 6.10 -13.69
C LEU A 21 -8.41 5.75 -12.23
N ASP A 22 -8.92 4.55 -11.98
CA ASP A 22 -9.05 4.01 -10.63
C ASP A 22 -7.76 3.29 -10.21
N TYR A 23 -7.45 3.35 -8.91
CA TYR A 23 -6.26 2.70 -8.34
C TYR A 23 -6.35 1.16 -8.36
N THR A 24 -7.56 0.63 -8.45
CA THR A 24 -7.82 -0.82 -8.52
C THR A 24 -7.75 -1.38 -9.94
N PHE A 25 -7.72 -0.51 -10.94
CA PHE A 25 -7.67 -0.94 -12.34
C PHE A 25 -6.35 -1.64 -12.68
N ILE A 26 -6.46 -2.84 -13.23
CA ILE A 26 -5.33 -3.63 -13.72
C ILE A 26 -5.26 -3.49 -15.24
N PRO A 27 -4.28 -2.78 -15.81
CA PRO A 27 -4.12 -2.67 -17.26
C PRO A 27 -3.74 -4.01 -17.88
N LYS A 28 -4.02 -4.17 -19.17
CA LYS A 28 -3.66 -5.37 -19.93
C LYS A 28 -2.15 -5.60 -20.00
N ILE A 29 -1.36 -4.53 -19.98
CA ILE A 29 0.10 -4.56 -20.01
C ILE A 29 0.58 -3.64 -18.88
N ILE A 30 1.49 -4.14 -18.05
CA ILE A 30 2.15 -3.36 -17.00
C ILE A 30 3.57 -3.08 -17.46
N PRO A 31 3.82 -1.89 -18.06
CA PRO A 31 5.13 -1.58 -18.60
C PRO A 31 6.17 -1.44 -17.49
N PHE A 32 7.43 -1.76 -17.83
CA PHE A 32 8.61 -1.63 -16.94
C PHE A 32 8.59 -2.56 -15.72
N ARG A 33 7.75 -3.60 -15.75
CA ARG A 33 7.68 -4.65 -14.71
C ARG A 33 7.73 -6.06 -15.28
N GLU A 34 8.11 -6.19 -16.55
CA GLU A 34 8.17 -7.48 -17.27
C GLU A 34 9.11 -8.45 -16.57
N ASN A 35 10.29 -8.00 -16.18
CA ASN A 35 11.29 -8.84 -15.50
C ASN A 35 10.77 -9.34 -14.14
N GLN A 36 10.09 -8.47 -13.37
CA GLN A 36 9.51 -8.84 -12.08
C GLN A 36 8.36 -9.84 -12.28
N GLN A 37 7.53 -9.64 -13.29
CA GLN A 37 6.44 -10.56 -13.62
C GLN A 37 6.95 -11.92 -14.09
N GLN A 38 7.99 -11.95 -14.94
CA GLN A 38 8.64 -13.20 -15.35
C GLN A 38 9.26 -13.95 -14.17
N TYR A 39 9.90 -13.21 -13.25
CA TYR A 39 10.48 -13.81 -12.05
C TYR A 39 9.39 -14.45 -11.19
N LEU A 40 8.28 -13.75 -10.95
CA LEU A 40 7.11 -14.24 -10.21
C LEU A 40 6.53 -15.50 -10.86
N ALA A 41 6.33 -15.47 -12.18
CA ALA A 41 5.86 -16.64 -12.94
C ALA A 41 6.82 -17.82 -12.82
N GLY A 42 8.14 -17.58 -12.87
CA GLY A 42 9.18 -18.58 -12.64
C GLY A 42 9.10 -19.24 -11.26
N CYS A 43 8.78 -18.47 -10.22
CA CYS A 43 8.61 -18.99 -8.86
C CYS A 43 7.33 -19.83 -8.71
N ILE A 44 6.28 -19.51 -9.46
CA ILE A 44 4.99 -20.25 -9.48
C ILE A 44 5.08 -21.51 -10.35
N LYS A 45 5.89 -21.50 -11.43
CA LYS A 45 5.99 -22.57 -12.43
C LYS A 45 6.07 -23.99 -11.86
N PRO A 46 6.80 -24.30 -10.76
CA PRO A 46 6.86 -25.65 -10.23
C PRO A 46 5.49 -26.21 -9.77
N LEU A 47 4.52 -25.35 -9.44
CA LEU A 47 3.19 -25.79 -9.04
C LEU A 47 2.43 -26.51 -10.15
N PHE A 48 2.63 -26.15 -11.43
CA PHE A 48 2.08 -26.88 -12.58
C PHE A 48 2.53 -28.34 -12.66
N GLN A 49 3.69 -28.61 -12.07
CA GLN A 49 4.26 -29.96 -11.96
C GLN A 49 3.92 -30.61 -10.62
N LYS A 50 2.96 -30.06 -9.86
CA LYS A 50 2.58 -30.52 -8.51
C LYS A 50 3.74 -30.55 -7.51
N ARG A 51 4.77 -29.70 -7.74
CA ARG A 51 5.91 -29.47 -6.83
C ARG A 51 5.73 -28.15 -6.08
N THR A 52 6.39 -27.98 -4.94
CA THR A 52 6.46 -26.72 -4.21
C THR A 52 7.18 -25.67 -5.03
N GLY A 53 6.60 -24.47 -5.14
CA GLY A 53 7.25 -23.32 -5.78
C GLY A 53 8.17 -22.57 -4.81
N LYS A 54 8.68 -21.41 -5.23
CA LYS A 54 9.52 -20.55 -4.38
C LYS A 54 8.65 -19.51 -3.66
N ASN A 55 8.95 -19.26 -2.40
CA ASN A 55 8.31 -18.17 -1.66
C ASN A 55 9.08 -16.86 -1.90
N ILE A 56 8.35 -15.74 -1.94
CA ILE A 56 8.89 -14.45 -2.38
C ILE A 56 8.46 -13.36 -1.41
N LEU A 57 9.40 -12.48 -1.07
CA LEU A 57 9.13 -11.21 -0.42
C LEU A 57 9.33 -10.07 -1.42
N ILE A 58 8.27 -9.36 -1.72
CA ILE A 58 8.28 -8.19 -2.60
C ILE A 58 8.39 -6.94 -1.74
N THR A 59 9.45 -6.17 -1.96
CA THR A 59 9.73 -4.93 -1.22
C THR A 59 9.78 -3.72 -2.14
N GLY A 60 9.58 -2.54 -1.57
CA GLY A 60 9.70 -1.26 -2.28
C GLY A 60 8.72 -0.22 -1.74
N SER A 61 8.88 1.04 -2.10
CA SER A 61 8.04 2.15 -1.65
C SER A 61 6.58 2.02 -2.10
N HIS A 62 5.71 2.86 -1.57
CA HIS A 62 4.31 2.94 -1.99
C HIS A 62 4.19 3.40 -3.45
N GLY A 63 3.09 3.05 -4.13
CA GLY A 63 2.72 3.58 -5.44
C GLY A 63 3.61 3.21 -6.63
N ILE A 64 4.54 2.24 -6.49
CA ILE A 64 5.48 1.82 -7.56
C ILE A 64 5.03 0.56 -8.33
N GLY A 65 3.78 0.14 -8.17
CA GLY A 65 3.20 -0.93 -8.97
C GLY A 65 3.40 -2.36 -8.45
N LYS A 66 3.81 -2.59 -7.20
CA LYS A 66 3.96 -3.95 -6.62
C LYS A 66 2.67 -4.77 -6.71
N THR A 67 1.62 -4.27 -6.06
CA THR A 67 0.31 -4.93 -6.00
C THR A 67 -0.28 -5.20 -7.37
N VAL A 68 -0.22 -4.21 -8.28
CA VAL A 68 -0.80 -4.35 -9.62
C VAL A 68 -0.04 -5.38 -10.46
N ALA A 69 1.29 -5.45 -10.35
CA ALA A 69 2.11 -6.43 -11.05
C ALA A 69 1.81 -7.86 -10.57
N VAL A 70 1.67 -8.06 -9.26
CA VAL A 70 1.30 -9.36 -8.69
C VAL A 70 -0.11 -9.76 -9.12
N LYS A 71 -1.09 -8.87 -9.00
CA LYS A 71 -2.47 -9.15 -9.41
C LYS A 71 -2.57 -9.49 -10.90
N HIS A 72 -1.77 -8.85 -11.75
CA HIS A 72 -1.72 -9.17 -13.17
C HIS A 72 -1.24 -10.62 -13.39
N VAL A 73 -0.13 -11.01 -12.76
CA VAL A 73 0.39 -12.40 -12.86
C VAL A 73 -0.62 -13.42 -12.30
N LEU A 74 -1.27 -13.09 -11.18
CA LEU A 74 -2.29 -13.98 -10.60
C LEU A 74 -3.50 -14.13 -11.50
N LYS A 75 -3.93 -13.04 -12.16
CA LYS A 75 -5.03 -13.08 -13.13
C LYS A 75 -4.67 -13.90 -14.36
N GLU A 76 -3.48 -13.71 -14.93
CA GLU A 76 -3.01 -14.56 -16.05
C GLU A 76 -2.93 -16.03 -15.64
N LEU A 77 -2.52 -16.34 -14.40
CA LEU A 77 -2.52 -17.71 -13.88
C LEU A 77 -3.94 -18.28 -13.79
N GLU A 78 -4.90 -17.49 -13.30
CA GLU A 78 -6.31 -17.88 -13.20
C GLU A 78 -6.92 -18.17 -14.57
N ASP A 79 -6.60 -17.34 -15.57
CA ASP A 79 -7.06 -17.52 -16.95
C ASP A 79 -6.46 -18.78 -17.62
N GLN A 80 -5.30 -19.29 -17.13
CA GLN A 80 -4.61 -20.43 -17.71
C GLN A 80 -4.95 -21.78 -17.07
N THR A 81 -5.32 -21.81 -15.80
CA THR A 81 -5.52 -23.09 -15.10
C THR A 81 -6.43 -22.98 -13.88
N GLU A 82 -7.31 -23.96 -13.73
CA GLU A 82 -8.12 -24.17 -12.52
C GLU A 82 -7.44 -25.15 -11.52
N GLU A 83 -6.32 -25.77 -11.89
CA GLU A 83 -5.65 -26.76 -11.04
C GLU A 83 -4.84 -26.16 -9.89
N ILE A 84 -4.61 -24.84 -9.90
CA ILE A 84 -3.89 -24.11 -8.86
C ILE A 84 -4.86 -23.19 -8.14
N SER A 85 -4.93 -23.28 -6.82
CA SER A 85 -5.71 -22.34 -6.00
C SER A 85 -5.00 -21.00 -5.91
N ILE A 86 -5.69 -19.91 -6.20
CA ILE A 86 -5.16 -18.55 -6.08
C ILE A 86 -5.86 -17.85 -4.94
N LEU A 87 -5.10 -17.48 -3.89
CA LEU A 87 -5.62 -16.89 -2.66
C LEU A 87 -4.91 -15.55 -2.44
N TYR A 88 -5.60 -14.45 -2.74
CA TYR A 88 -5.09 -13.10 -2.52
C TYR A 88 -5.81 -12.42 -1.37
N ILE A 89 -5.03 -11.93 -0.40
CA ILE A 89 -5.54 -11.27 0.80
C ILE A 89 -4.75 -9.97 1.06
N ASN A 90 -5.47 -8.87 1.31
CA ASN A 90 -4.87 -7.62 1.75
C ASN A 90 -4.90 -7.53 3.28
N CYS A 91 -3.73 -7.50 3.91
CA CYS A 91 -3.56 -7.50 5.36
C CYS A 91 -3.91 -6.15 6.00
N TRP A 92 -3.99 -5.05 5.25
CA TRP A 92 -4.56 -3.81 5.76
C TRP A 92 -6.04 -3.97 6.12
N LYS A 93 -6.80 -4.66 5.29
CA LYS A 93 -8.23 -4.95 5.54
C LYS A 93 -8.43 -6.06 6.55
N LYS A 94 -7.54 -7.04 6.57
CA LYS A 94 -7.60 -8.27 7.40
C LYS A 94 -6.30 -8.38 8.22
N ASN A 95 -6.21 -7.58 9.28
CA ASN A 95 -4.97 -7.35 10.02
C ASN A 95 -4.62 -8.39 11.09
N SER A 96 -5.49 -9.37 11.37
CA SER A 96 -5.19 -10.46 12.33
C SER A 96 -5.23 -11.82 11.65
N SER A 97 -4.47 -12.78 12.18
CA SER A 97 -4.43 -14.17 11.68
C SER A 97 -5.83 -14.78 11.58
N TYR A 98 -6.70 -14.51 12.53
CA TYR A 98 -8.08 -15.01 12.51
C TYR A 98 -8.90 -14.39 11.36
N LYS A 99 -8.80 -13.07 11.13
CA LYS A 99 -9.50 -12.41 10.02
C LYS A 99 -9.00 -12.91 8.65
N VAL A 100 -7.70 -13.21 8.54
CA VAL A 100 -7.14 -13.80 7.31
C VAL A 100 -7.66 -15.23 7.12
N LEU A 101 -7.73 -16.03 8.17
CA LEU A 101 -8.30 -17.38 8.10
C LEU A 101 -9.78 -17.37 7.70
N LEU A 102 -10.57 -16.41 8.18
CA LEU A 102 -11.96 -16.24 7.75
C LEU A 102 -12.04 -15.89 6.25
N GLU A 103 -11.20 -14.98 5.78
CA GLU A 103 -11.13 -14.63 4.34
C GLU A 103 -10.73 -15.83 3.50
N LEU A 104 -9.77 -16.65 3.97
CA LEU A 104 -9.43 -17.93 3.33
C LEU A 104 -10.61 -18.88 3.29
N CYS A 105 -11.42 -18.93 4.35
CA CYS A 105 -12.64 -19.73 4.35
C CYS A 105 -13.64 -19.26 3.28
N ASP A 106 -13.82 -17.95 3.15
CA ASP A 106 -14.72 -17.37 2.14
C ASP A 106 -14.22 -17.68 0.72
N LEU A 107 -12.94 -17.45 0.44
CA LEU A 107 -12.31 -17.74 -0.86
C LEU A 107 -12.37 -19.24 -1.24
N LEU A 108 -12.32 -20.11 -0.23
CA LEU A 108 -12.38 -21.57 -0.41
C LEU A 108 -13.81 -22.15 -0.29
N ASN A 109 -14.82 -21.29 -0.12
CA ASN A 109 -16.22 -21.67 0.09
C ASN A 109 -16.42 -22.63 1.29
N ILE A 110 -15.65 -22.46 2.36
CA ILE A 110 -15.77 -23.23 3.60
C ILE A 110 -16.90 -22.66 4.45
N LYS A 111 -17.96 -23.45 4.66
CA LYS A 111 -19.14 -23.07 5.44
C LYS A 111 -19.09 -23.67 6.86
N PHE A 112 -19.97 -23.17 7.76
CA PHE A 112 -20.16 -23.69 9.12
C PHE A 112 -18.90 -23.61 10.01
N ILE A 113 -18.33 -22.42 10.11
CA ILE A 113 -17.12 -22.13 10.89
C ILE A 113 -17.41 -21.44 12.25
N GLN A 114 -18.67 -21.03 12.50
CA GLN A 114 -19.05 -20.13 13.60
C GLN A 114 -18.80 -20.73 15.01
N SER A 115 -18.78 -22.06 15.15
CA SER A 115 -18.52 -22.76 16.42
C SER A 115 -17.11 -23.31 16.54
N LEU A 116 -16.22 -23.01 15.58
CA LEU A 116 -14.87 -23.56 15.55
C LEU A 116 -13.86 -22.63 16.24
N THR A 117 -12.90 -23.21 16.92
CA THR A 117 -11.73 -22.47 17.42
C THR A 117 -10.83 -22.06 16.26
N THR A 118 -9.97 -21.05 16.47
CA THR A 118 -9.00 -20.61 15.45
C THR A 118 -8.15 -21.76 14.91
N GLU A 119 -7.71 -22.69 15.78
CA GLU A 119 -6.94 -23.87 15.36
C GLU A 119 -7.75 -24.84 14.50
N GLN A 120 -9.02 -25.04 14.82
CA GLN A 120 -9.91 -25.89 14.03
C GLN A 120 -10.19 -25.29 12.65
N VAL A 121 -10.37 -23.95 12.58
CA VAL A 121 -10.50 -23.24 11.31
C VAL A 121 -9.21 -23.39 10.49
N ALA A 122 -8.05 -23.20 11.11
CA ALA A 122 -6.74 -23.34 10.48
C ALA A 122 -6.54 -24.75 9.88
N LYS A 123 -6.80 -25.80 10.66
CA LYS A 123 -6.72 -27.19 10.17
C LYS A 123 -7.67 -27.45 9.00
N ARG A 124 -8.87 -26.90 9.05
CA ARG A 124 -9.86 -27.08 7.98
C ARG A 124 -9.44 -26.35 6.70
N VAL A 125 -8.92 -25.12 6.82
CA VAL A 125 -8.34 -24.36 5.72
C VAL A 125 -7.19 -25.11 5.08
N SER A 126 -6.20 -25.55 5.88
CA SER A 126 -5.03 -26.30 5.40
C SER A 126 -5.43 -27.61 4.69
N SER A 127 -6.41 -28.35 5.24
CA SER A 127 -6.89 -29.59 4.61
C SER A 127 -7.51 -29.39 3.23
N ILE A 128 -8.14 -28.23 3.00
CA ILE A 128 -8.75 -27.89 1.70
C ILE A 128 -7.71 -27.36 0.73
N ILE A 129 -6.82 -26.45 1.17
CA ILE A 129 -5.75 -25.91 0.33
C ILE A 129 -4.85 -27.06 -0.17
N ASN A 130 -4.56 -28.04 0.67
CA ASN A 130 -3.69 -29.17 0.31
C ASN A 130 -4.28 -30.13 -0.74
N LYS A 131 -5.54 -29.98 -1.14
CA LYS A 131 -6.14 -30.81 -2.21
C LYS A 131 -5.53 -30.53 -3.58
N LYS A 132 -5.09 -29.29 -3.82
CA LYS A 132 -4.40 -28.87 -5.05
C LYS A 132 -3.30 -27.86 -4.73
N PRO A 133 -2.29 -27.65 -5.60
CA PRO A 133 -1.28 -26.64 -5.40
C PRO A 133 -1.90 -25.25 -5.20
N ALA A 134 -1.24 -24.37 -4.43
CA ALA A 134 -1.77 -23.05 -4.13
C ALA A 134 -0.74 -21.93 -4.25
N VAL A 135 -1.18 -20.79 -4.76
CA VAL A 135 -0.47 -19.50 -4.63
C VAL A 135 -1.20 -18.69 -3.57
N ILE A 136 -0.49 -18.30 -2.52
CA ILE A 136 -1.02 -17.51 -1.41
C ILE A 136 -0.30 -16.17 -1.41
N CYS A 137 -1.03 -15.10 -1.73
CA CYS A 137 -0.51 -13.74 -1.73
C CYS A 137 -1.06 -12.97 -0.53
N LEU A 138 -0.15 -12.49 0.31
CA LEU A 138 -0.47 -11.60 1.43
C LEU A 138 0.09 -10.21 1.11
N ASP A 139 -0.80 -9.30 0.74
CA ASP A 139 -0.44 -7.93 0.42
C ASP A 139 -0.49 -7.06 1.67
N GLU A 140 0.44 -6.09 1.78
CA GLU A 140 0.63 -5.24 2.95
C GLU A 140 0.84 -6.06 4.24
N ILE A 141 1.71 -7.07 4.15
CA ILE A 141 1.99 -8.02 5.24
C ILE A 141 2.50 -7.35 6.52
N ASP A 142 3.12 -6.18 6.42
CA ASP A 142 3.55 -5.35 7.54
C ASP A 142 2.40 -4.86 8.43
N LYS A 143 1.15 -4.97 7.99
CA LYS A 143 -0.05 -4.62 8.76
C LYS A 143 -0.62 -5.80 9.57
N LEU A 144 -0.04 -6.98 9.43
CA LEU A 144 -0.47 -8.15 10.20
C LEU A 144 0.01 -8.04 11.65
N GLU A 145 -0.92 -8.15 12.61
CA GLU A 145 -0.65 -7.95 14.04
C GLU A 145 0.30 -9.00 14.65
N ASN A 146 0.28 -10.23 14.12
CA ASN A 146 1.14 -11.30 14.58
C ASN A 146 1.60 -12.22 13.43
N GLN A 147 2.63 -13.03 13.69
CA GLN A 147 3.24 -13.90 12.70
C GLN A 147 2.70 -15.35 12.70
N ASP A 148 1.71 -15.68 13.54
CA ASP A 148 1.20 -17.04 13.69
C ASP A 148 0.66 -17.62 12.37
N LEU A 149 0.01 -16.75 11.57
CA LEU A 149 -0.45 -17.13 10.24
C LEU A 149 0.69 -17.58 9.32
N LEU A 150 1.81 -16.87 9.33
CA LEU A 150 2.97 -17.20 8.49
C LEU A 150 3.58 -18.55 8.90
N TYR A 151 3.62 -18.83 10.21
CA TYR A 151 4.03 -20.11 10.72
C TYR A 151 3.11 -21.24 10.21
N LEU A 152 1.80 -21.07 10.36
CA LEU A 152 0.79 -22.01 9.88
C LEU A 152 0.91 -22.27 8.38
N LEU A 153 0.97 -21.19 7.58
CA LEU A 153 1.10 -21.31 6.14
C LEU A 153 2.40 -22.01 5.73
N SER A 154 3.49 -21.82 6.50
CA SER A 154 4.77 -22.47 6.22
C SER A 154 4.78 -23.96 6.53
N GLU A 155 4.09 -24.38 7.59
CA GLU A 155 4.08 -25.76 8.09
C GLU A 155 3.01 -26.64 7.44
N ASP A 156 1.77 -26.17 7.44
CA ASP A 156 0.59 -27.01 7.20
C ASP A 156 0.22 -27.09 5.71
N ILE A 157 0.80 -26.24 4.86
CA ILE A 157 0.52 -26.25 3.41
C ILE A 157 1.73 -26.76 2.65
N PHE A 158 1.56 -27.81 1.83
CA PHE A 158 2.69 -28.54 1.24
C PHE A 158 3.10 -28.01 -0.15
N LYS A 159 2.17 -27.93 -1.10
CA LYS A 159 2.46 -27.52 -2.47
C LYS A 159 2.04 -26.08 -2.67
N LYS A 160 2.95 -25.15 -2.36
CA LYS A 160 2.62 -23.72 -2.32
C LYS A 160 3.69 -22.85 -2.93
N THR A 161 3.28 -21.65 -3.30
CA THR A 161 4.12 -20.44 -3.43
C THR A 161 3.49 -19.37 -2.56
N ILE A 162 4.24 -18.83 -1.61
CA ILE A 162 3.81 -17.72 -0.77
C ILE A 162 4.43 -16.44 -1.33
N ILE A 163 3.60 -15.44 -1.62
CA ILE A 163 4.01 -14.11 -2.06
C ILE A 163 3.64 -13.13 -0.96
N LEU A 164 4.64 -12.51 -0.36
CA LEU A 164 4.49 -11.47 0.65
C LEU A 164 4.82 -10.12 0.01
N ILE A 165 3.94 -9.12 0.16
CA ILE A 165 4.18 -7.77 -0.34
C ILE A 165 4.24 -6.82 0.84
N THR A 166 5.30 -6.03 0.93
CA THR A 166 5.48 -5.03 1.99
C THR A 166 6.04 -3.72 1.45
N ASN A 167 5.81 -2.65 2.18
CA ASN A 167 6.45 -1.34 1.97
C ASN A 167 7.67 -1.15 2.88
N GLU A 168 7.90 -2.06 3.85
CA GLU A 168 9.00 -2.00 4.80
C GLU A 168 10.20 -2.81 4.30
N TYR A 169 11.33 -2.14 4.10
CA TYR A 169 12.58 -2.79 3.66
C TYR A 169 13.19 -3.69 4.73
N ASP A 170 12.93 -3.39 6.00
CA ASP A 170 13.42 -4.13 7.16
C ASP A 170 12.49 -5.25 7.65
N PHE A 171 11.36 -5.50 6.94
CA PHE A 171 10.38 -6.51 7.30
C PHE A 171 11.01 -7.87 7.58
N LEU A 172 11.95 -8.31 6.73
CA LEU A 172 12.62 -9.60 6.89
C LEU A 172 13.42 -9.72 8.20
N SER A 173 13.95 -8.59 8.72
CA SER A 173 14.69 -8.56 9.99
C SER A 173 13.76 -8.69 11.21
N LYS A 174 12.48 -8.31 11.05
CA LYS A 174 11.45 -8.38 12.08
C LYS A 174 10.76 -9.75 12.18
N LEU A 175 10.99 -10.63 11.20
CA LEU A 175 10.44 -11.98 11.21
C LEU A 175 11.13 -12.86 12.26
N ASP A 176 10.34 -13.69 12.95
CA ASP A 176 10.87 -14.76 13.80
C ASP A 176 11.85 -15.64 13.00
N PRO A 177 13.05 -15.95 13.54
CA PRO A 177 14.06 -16.74 12.84
C PRO A 177 13.55 -18.11 12.34
N ARG A 178 12.61 -18.74 13.05
CA ARG A 178 12.02 -20.01 12.66
C ARG A 178 11.14 -19.84 11.42
N ILE A 179 10.30 -18.79 11.38
CA ILE A 179 9.45 -18.47 10.23
C ILE A 179 10.31 -18.12 9.02
N LYS A 180 11.33 -17.29 9.23
CA LYS A 180 12.28 -16.88 8.18
C LYS A 180 12.96 -18.08 7.54
N SER A 181 13.46 -19.01 8.36
CA SER A 181 14.13 -20.23 7.89
C SER A 181 13.18 -21.14 7.09
N ARG A 182 11.91 -21.28 7.53
CA ARG A 182 10.92 -22.14 6.88
C ARG A 182 10.39 -21.56 5.59
N LEU A 183 10.13 -20.25 5.57
CA LEU A 183 9.64 -19.58 4.38
C LEU A 183 10.72 -19.53 3.30
N ALA A 184 12.00 -19.42 3.67
CA ALA A 184 13.13 -19.33 2.74
C ALA A 184 12.83 -18.33 1.59
N LEU A 185 12.50 -17.10 1.94
CA LEU A 185 11.98 -16.08 1.03
C LEU A 185 13.08 -15.58 0.08
N ASP A 186 12.85 -15.68 -1.22
CA ASP A 186 13.59 -14.91 -2.22
C ASP A 186 13.12 -13.44 -2.18
N ILE A 187 14.05 -12.48 -2.25
CA ILE A 187 13.71 -11.05 -2.19
C ILE A 187 13.61 -10.52 -3.62
N LEU A 188 12.45 -9.90 -3.93
CA LEU A 188 12.21 -9.20 -5.18
C LEU A 188 11.96 -7.71 -4.90
N GLU A 189 12.97 -6.89 -5.18
CA GLU A 189 12.87 -5.44 -4.97
C GLU A 189 12.23 -4.76 -6.19
N PHE A 190 11.24 -3.91 -5.91
CA PHE A 190 10.65 -2.99 -6.87
C PHE A 190 11.27 -1.61 -6.66
N LYS A 191 11.99 -1.12 -7.66
CA LYS A 191 12.55 0.23 -7.65
C LYS A 191 11.52 1.25 -8.11
N PRO A 192 11.58 2.50 -7.60
CA PRO A 192 10.78 3.60 -8.13
C PRO A 192 10.96 3.73 -9.64
N TYR A 193 9.92 4.20 -10.32
CA TYR A 193 9.99 4.50 -11.75
C TYR A 193 10.86 5.72 -12.01
N SER A 194 11.58 5.72 -13.11
CA SER A 194 12.22 6.93 -13.67
C SER A 194 11.16 7.90 -14.21
N GLU A 195 11.56 9.15 -14.44
CA GLU A 195 10.67 10.18 -15.00
C GLU A 195 10.08 9.74 -16.35
N LYS A 196 10.90 9.15 -17.21
CA LYS A 196 10.48 8.64 -18.52
C LYS A 196 9.47 7.49 -18.39
N GLU A 197 9.71 6.55 -17.49
CA GLU A 197 8.79 5.45 -17.23
C GLU A 197 7.47 5.96 -16.66
N MET A 198 7.52 6.94 -15.74
CA MET A 198 6.32 7.57 -15.18
C MET A 198 5.46 8.22 -16.27
N TYR A 199 6.11 8.97 -17.18
CA TYR A 199 5.44 9.59 -18.33
C TYR A 199 4.73 8.54 -19.21
N GLU A 200 5.41 7.46 -19.58
CA GLU A 200 4.82 6.43 -20.46
C GLU A 200 3.67 5.67 -19.76
N ILE A 201 3.78 5.42 -18.45
CA ILE A 201 2.70 4.80 -17.67
C ILE A 201 1.45 5.71 -17.66
N LEU A 202 1.63 7.00 -17.39
CA LEU A 202 0.51 7.94 -17.37
C LEU A 202 -0.09 8.16 -18.75
N LYS A 203 0.74 8.18 -19.80
CA LYS A 203 0.28 8.22 -21.18
C LYS A 203 -0.59 7.01 -21.54
N GLN A 204 -0.17 5.82 -21.16
CA GLN A 204 -0.99 4.62 -21.33
C GLN A 204 -2.35 4.73 -20.59
N ARG A 205 -2.37 5.35 -19.41
CA ARG A 205 -3.62 5.61 -18.68
C ARG A 205 -4.54 6.58 -19.42
N ILE A 206 -3.98 7.62 -20.05
CA ILE A 206 -4.73 8.56 -20.90
C ILE A 206 -5.37 7.81 -22.06
N ASP A 207 -4.62 6.94 -22.76
CA ASP A 207 -5.10 6.19 -23.91
C ASP A 207 -6.26 5.23 -23.55
N TYR A 208 -6.29 4.72 -22.31
CA TYR A 208 -7.41 3.93 -21.81
C TYR A 208 -8.60 4.77 -21.36
N ALA A 209 -8.35 5.95 -20.79
CA ALA A 209 -9.37 6.74 -20.09
C ALA A 209 -10.11 7.71 -20.99
N PHE A 210 -9.44 8.30 -21.97
CA PHE A 210 -9.96 9.40 -22.79
C PHE A 210 -9.98 9.05 -24.26
N PRO A 211 -10.97 9.57 -25.03
CA PRO A 211 -10.92 9.53 -26.49
C PRO A 211 -9.70 10.32 -27.01
N PRO A 212 -9.22 9.99 -28.23
CA PRO A 212 -8.12 10.73 -28.86
C PRO A 212 -8.40 12.24 -28.92
N LYS A 213 -7.38 13.05 -28.65
CA LYS A 213 -7.39 14.52 -28.67
C LYS A 213 -8.16 15.21 -27.53
N VAL A 214 -8.76 14.49 -26.59
CA VAL A 214 -9.43 15.08 -25.42
C VAL A 214 -8.39 15.57 -24.41
N PHE A 215 -7.29 14.83 -24.21
CA PHE A 215 -6.23 15.19 -23.26
C PHE A 215 -5.03 15.86 -24.00
N PRO A 216 -4.53 17.03 -23.52
CA PRO A 216 -3.39 17.70 -24.13
C PRO A 216 -2.07 17.05 -23.71
N LEU A 217 -1.50 16.19 -24.56
CA LEU A 217 -0.27 15.43 -24.24
C LEU A 217 0.94 16.30 -23.85
N LEU A 218 0.99 17.56 -24.31
CA LEU A 218 2.05 18.49 -23.91
C LEU A 218 2.05 18.76 -22.40
N SER A 219 0.88 18.77 -21.78
CA SER A 219 0.72 19.01 -20.34
C SER A 219 0.95 17.76 -19.49
N LEU A 220 1.02 16.58 -20.11
CA LEU A 220 1.33 15.31 -19.40
C LEU A 220 2.70 15.37 -18.73
N LYS A 221 3.64 16.12 -19.32
CA LYS A 221 4.98 16.26 -18.75
C LYS A 221 4.94 16.83 -17.33
N GLU A 222 4.18 17.89 -17.11
CA GLU A 222 4.02 18.52 -15.79
C GLU A 222 3.41 17.54 -14.76
N ILE A 223 2.37 16.80 -15.16
CA ILE A 223 1.75 15.76 -14.28
C ILE A 223 2.75 14.65 -13.96
N SER A 224 3.53 14.21 -14.96
CA SER A 224 4.52 13.15 -14.76
C SER A 224 5.67 13.58 -13.85
N GLU A 225 6.11 14.83 -13.94
CA GLU A 225 7.12 15.41 -13.04
C GLU A 225 6.63 15.42 -11.59
N ILE A 226 5.38 15.83 -11.35
CA ILE A 226 4.78 15.84 -10.01
C ILE A 226 4.69 14.41 -9.45
N ALA A 227 4.23 13.46 -10.26
CA ALA A 227 4.14 12.06 -9.85
C ALA A 227 5.53 11.44 -9.59
N PHE A 228 6.52 11.80 -10.38
CA PHE A 228 7.91 11.39 -10.22
C PHE A 228 8.52 11.94 -8.92
N GLN A 229 8.34 13.24 -8.63
CA GLN A 229 8.79 13.84 -7.37
C GLN A 229 8.13 13.21 -6.15
N ALA A 230 6.84 12.87 -6.25
CA ALA A 230 6.11 12.13 -5.21
C ALA A 230 6.54 10.64 -5.13
N LYS A 231 7.27 10.12 -6.12
CA LYS A 231 7.63 8.69 -6.28
C LYS A 231 6.40 7.77 -6.26
N ASP A 232 5.24 8.26 -6.67
CA ASP A 232 3.95 7.56 -6.59
C ASP A 232 3.11 7.78 -7.86
N VAL A 233 2.89 6.71 -8.64
CA VAL A 233 2.05 6.73 -9.86
C VAL A 233 0.62 7.18 -9.55
N ARG A 234 0.11 6.89 -8.35
CA ARG A 234 -1.26 7.24 -7.96
C ARG A 234 -1.50 8.74 -7.95
N SER A 235 -0.47 9.54 -7.60
CA SER A 235 -0.54 11.00 -7.68
C SER A 235 -0.80 11.48 -9.11
N GLY A 236 -0.11 10.89 -10.09
CA GLY A 236 -0.35 11.20 -11.50
C GLY A 236 -1.73 10.76 -11.98
N ILE A 237 -2.17 9.55 -11.62
CA ILE A 237 -3.51 9.04 -11.96
C ILE A 237 -4.60 9.95 -11.36
N TYR A 238 -4.43 10.41 -10.11
CA TYR A 238 -5.32 11.38 -9.47
C TYR A 238 -5.43 12.67 -10.30
N LEU A 239 -4.29 13.24 -10.68
CA LEU A 239 -4.26 14.48 -11.46
C LEU A 239 -4.93 14.33 -12.83
N LEU A 240 -4.73 13.20 -13.51
CA LEU A 240 -5.43 12.90 -14.75
C LEU A 240 -6.95 12.84 -14.56
N LYS A 241 -7.41 12.12 -13.55
CA LYS A 241 -8.83 11.99 -13.23
C LYS A 241 -9.45 13.33 -12.86
N GLU A 242 -8.82 14.06 -11.95
CA GLU A 242 -9.31 15.36 -11.47
C GLU A 242 -9.39 16.39 -12.58
N SER A 243 -8.40 16.42 -13.50
CA SER A 243 -8.42 17.31 -14.66
C SER A 243 -9.63 17.03 -15.58
N GLY A 244 -9.99 15.75 -15.76
CA GLY A 244 -11.17 15.37 -16.53
C GLY A 244 -12.46 15.79 -15.84
N LEU A 245 -12.58 15.55 -14.52
CA LEU A 245 -13.76 15.95 -13.75
C LEU A 245 -13.97 17.46 -13.73
N ILE A 246 -12.90 18.25 -13.61
CA ILE A 246 -12.97 19.72 -13.67
C ILE A 246 -13.46 20.17 -15.06
N ALA A 247 -12.93 19.58 -16.14
CA ALA A 247 -13.36 19.90 -17.49
C ALA A 247 -14.84 19.58 -17.72
N GLU A 248 -15.35 18.45 -17.20
CA GLU A 248 -16.79 18.12 -17.25
C GLU A 248 -17.64 19.12 -16.45
N GLN A 249 -17.20 19.52 -15.25
CA GLN A 249 -17.90 20.53 -14.43
C GLN A 249 -18.02 21.89 -15.15
N GLU A 250 -17.02 22.23 -15.96
CA GLU A 250 -17.01 23.45 -16.76
C GLU A 250 -17.66 23.26 -18.15
N SER A 251 -18.31 22.11 -18.39
CA SER A 251 -18.96 21.78 -19.66
C SER A 251 -18.02 21.88 -20.87
N SER A 252 -16.74 21.64 -20.68
CA SER A 252 -15.72 21.64 -21.73
C SER A 252 -15.68 20.28 -22.43
N ARG A 253 -15.50 20.29 -23.76
CA ARG A 253 -15.34 19.04 -24.55
C ARG A 253 -13.90 18.55 -24.64
N VAL A 254 -12.96 19.29 -24.10
CA VAL A 254 -11.53 18.97 -24.08
C VAL A 254 -10.92 19.41 -22.76
N ILE A 255 -9.93 18.68 -22.30
CA ILE A 255 -9.13 19.08 -21.14
C ILE A 255 -8.13 20.14 -21.58
N THR A 256 -8.10 21.27 -20.90
CA THR A 256 -7.17 22.38 -21.19
C THR A 256 -6.07 22.45 -20.13
N GLN A 257 -5.04 23.24 -20.39
CA GLN A 257 -3.98 23.52 -19.40
C GLN A 257 -4.56 24.13 -18.10
N GLU A 258 -5.61 24.94 -18.22
CA GLU A 258 -6.26 25.55 -17.06
C GLU A 258 -6.91 24.51 -16.14
N HIS A 259 -7.59 23.50 -16.70
CA HIS A 259 -8.16 22.41 -15.91
C HIS A 259 -7.08 21.62 -15.17
N ILE A 260 -5.91 21.40 -15.81
CA ILE A 260 -4.77 20.73 -15.21
C ILE A 260 -4.19 21.57 -14.07
N GLN A 261 -4.02 22.89 -14.24
CA GLN A 261 -3.55 23.75 -13.15
C GLN A 261 -4.48 23.73 -11.94
N LYS A 262 -5.81 23.80 -12.17
CA LYS A 262 -6.80 23.66 -11.09
C LYS A 262 -6.69 22.31 -10.37
N SER A 263 -6.44 21.23 -11.10
CA SER A 263 -6.23 19.90 -10.49
C SER A 263 -4.95 19.84 -9.64
N ILE A 264 -3.88 20.47 -10.09
CA ILE A 264 -2.59 20.57 -9.37
C ILE A 264 -2.75 21.42 -8.10
N GLU A 265 -3.48 22.51 -8.15
CA GLU A 265 -3.79 23.33 -6.97
C GLU A 265 -4.57 22.53 -5.93
N LYS A 266 -5.65 21.85 -6.34
CA LYS A 266 -6.39 20.95 -5.44
C LYS A 266 -5.51 19.86 -4.81
N PHE A 267 -4.60 19.28 -5.60
CA PHE A 267 -3.69 18.26 -5.10
C PHE A 267 -2.71 18.81 -4.06
N LYS A 268 -2.17 20.02 -4.30
CA LYS A 268 -1.30 20.71 -3.33
C LYS A 268 -2.05 21.04 -2.05
N ASP A 269 -3.25 21.55 -2.14
CA ASP A 269 -4.10 21.86 -0.99
C ASP A 269 -4.41 20.61 -0.17
N PHE A 270 -4.66 19.48 -0.82
CA PHE A 270 -4.88 18.20 -0.16
C PHE A 270 -3.61 17.75 0.58
N GLN A 271 -2.43 17.83 -0.05
CA GLN A 271 -1.16 17.49 0.61
C GLN A 271 -0.82 18.40 1.79
N VAL A 272 -1.18 19.70 1.70
CA VAL A 272 -0.96 20.66 2.79
C VAL A 272 -1.90 20.34 3.95
N LYS A 273 -3.17 20.02 3.68
CA LYS A 273 -4.13 19.60 4.72
C LYS A 273 -3.71 18.30 5.40
N ASP A 274 -3.23 17.32 4.65
CA ASP A 274 -2.73 16.04 5.22
C ASP A 274 -1.51 16.27 6.13
N LYS A 275 -0.67 17.28 5.82
CA LYS A 275 0.42 17.73 6.70
C LYS A 275 -0.04 18.63 7.86
N GLN A 276 -1.21 19.27 7.74
CA GLN A 276 -1.75 20.20 8.75
C GLN A 276 -2.78 19.55 9.71
N GLU A 277 -3.27 18.35 9.42
CA GLU A 277 -4.15 17.59 10.32
C GLU A 277 -3.41 16.95 11.53
N THR A 278 -2.28 17.53 11.94
CA THR A 278 -1.82 17.37 13.30
C THR A 278 -2.69 18.30 14.16
N PRO A 279 -3.60 17.80 15.03
CA PRO A 279 -4.42 18.67 15.87
C PRO A 279 -3.52 19.72 16.56
N GLU A 280 -3.99 20.95 16.74
CA GLU A 280 -3.22 22.05 17.36
C GLU A 280 -2.45 21.62 18.63
N GLN A 281 -3.03 20.69 19.41
CA GLN A 281 -2.40 20.10 20.59
C GLN A 281 -1.14 19.24 20.26
N ILE A 282 -1.08 18.62 19.10
CA ILE A 282 0.06 17.78 18.67
C ILE A 282 1.15 18.69 18.06
N GLN A 283 0.77 19.78 17.37
CA GLN A 283 1.73 20.78 16.88
C GLN A 283 2.40 21.49 18.05
N GLY A 284 1.65 21.93 19.06
CA GLY A 284 2.20 22.50 20.29
C GLY A 284 3.14 21.53 21.03
N LEU A 285 2.79 20.24 21.05
CA LEU A 285 3.67 19.20 21.60
C LEU A 285 4.98 19.05 20.81
N LEU A 286 4.91 19.08 19.47
CA LEU A 286 6.11 18.99 18.62
C LEU A 286 7.04 20.19 18.81
N GLU A 287 6.51 21.41 18.90
CA GLU A 287 7.28 22.61 19.18
C GLU A 287 7.95 22.54 20.56
N PHE A 288 7.21 22.07 21.56
CA PHE A 288 7.74 21.84 22.89
C PHE A 288 8.87 20.80 22.91
N ILE A 289 8.74 19.68 22.16
CA ILE A 289 9.79 18.68 22.02
C ILE A 289 11.04 19.26 21.32
N LYS A 290 10.87 20.12 20.30
CA LYS A 290 11.98 20.80 19.63
C LYS A 290 12.80 21.65 20.60
N GLN A 291 12.15 22.28 21.59
CA GLN A 291 12.81 23.08 22.62
C GLN A 291 13.43 22.24 23.76
N ASN A 292 12.95 21.00 23.93
CA ASN A 292 13.34 20.12 25.05
C ASN A 292 13.83 18.75 24.53
N GLN A 293 14.85 18.77 23.67
CA GLN A 293 15.40 17.56 23.04
C GLN A 293 16.08 16.61 24.04
N ASN A 294 16.11 15.32 23.67
CA ASN A 294 16.81 14.24 24.40
C ASN A 294 16.33 14.00 25.84
N LYS A 295 15.10 14.39 26.15
CA LYS A 295 14.44 14.07 27.43
C LYS A 295 13.61 12.80 27.32
N THR A 296 13.38 12.17 28.46
CA THR A 296 12.49 11.02 28.53
C THR A 296 11.02 11.44 28.38
N SER A 297 10.17 10.51 27.95
CA SER A 297 8.71 10.75 27.82
C SER A 297 8.07 11.19 29.15
N THR A 298 8.61 10.73 30.29
CA THR A 298 8.13 11.12 31.63
C THR A 298 8.55 12.54 31.95
N GLU A 299 9.83 12.90 31.75
CA GLU A 299 10.32 14.27 31.95
C GLU A 299 9.60 15.28 31.05
N LEU A 300 9.33 14.91 29.80
CA LEU A 300 8.56 15.76 28.87
C LEU A 300 7.12 15.93 29.35
N PHE A 301 6.51 14.87 29.88
CA PHE A 301 5.15 14.94 30.40
C PHE A 301 5.07 15.89 31.60
N ASP A 302 5.99 15.77 32.55
CA ASP A 302 6.04 16.61 33.76
C ASP A 302 6.30 18.09 33.43
N LEU A 303 7.15 18.35 32.42
CA LEU A 303 7.45 19.72 31.97
C LEU A 303 6.34 20.35 31.12
N TYR A 304 5.67 19.55 30.31
CA TYR A 304 4.58 20.01 29.43
C TYR A 304 3.32 20.27 30.24
N ALA A 305 3.17 19.64 31.41
CA ALA A 305 2.01 19.72 32.29
C ALA A 305 0.66 19.70 31.53
N PRO A 306 0.43 18.69 30.68
CA PRO A 306 -0.76 18.67 29.85
C PRO A 306 -2.02 18.50 30.70
N LYS A 307 -3.14 19.10 30.28
CA LYS A 307 -4.45 18.87 30.89
C LYS A 307 -5.00 17.46 30.67
N THR A 308 -4.18 16.55 30.12
CA THR A 308 -4.53 15.18 29.71
C THR A 308 -3.73 14.16 30.50
N SER A 309 -4.20 12.88 30.49
CA SER A 309 -3.48 11.78 31.15
C SER A 309 -2.16 11.45 30.44
N TYR A 310 -1.20 10.88 31.17
CA TYR A 310 0.06 10.37 30.60
C TYR A 310 -0.18 9.37 29.43
N ARG A 311 -1.23 8.56 29.52
CA ARG A 311 -1.62 7.63 28.44
C ARG A 311 -1.98 8.37 27.15
N THR A 312 -2.70 9.48 27.25
CA THR A 312 -3.07 10.31 26.10
C THR A 312 -1.83 11.02 25.54
N PHE A 313 -0.96 11.54 26.41
CA PHE A 313 0.31 12.14 26.02
C PHE A 313 1.20 11.14 25.26
N HIS A 314 1.39 9.94 25.80
CA HIS A 314 2.18 8.88 25.15
C HIS A 314 1.60 8.46 23.81
N ARG A 315 0.26 8.38 23.68
CA ARG A 315 -0.40 8.13 22.38
C ARG A 315 -0.12 9.25 21.37
N ASN A 316 -0.02 10.50 21.81
CA ASN A 316 0.34 11.62 20.92
C ASN A 316 1.80 11.56 20.50
N LEU A 317 2.73 11.13 21.38
CA LEU A 317 4.12 10.83 21.00
C LEU A 317 4.19 9.71 19.94
N GLN A 318 3.44 8.63 20.11
CA GLN A 318 3.36 7.55 19.10
C GLN A 318 2.82 8.03 17.76
N LYS A 319 1.85 8.95 17.75
CA LYS A 319 1.37 9.58 16.50
C LYS A 319 2.46 10.43 15.84
N LEU A 320 3.21 11.21 16.58
CA LEU A 320 4.35 12.00 16.08
C LEU A 320 5.46 11.08 15.52
N GLU A 321 5.72 9.95 16.18
CA GLU A 321 6.68 8.95 15.69
C GLU A 321 6.20 8.28 14.40
N SER A 322 4.94 7.85 14.35
CA SER A 322 4.35 7.25 13.13
C SER A 322 4.31 8.22 11.95
N SER A 323 4.27 9.54 12.22
CA SER A 323 4.41 10.60 11.22
C SER A 323 5.86 10.93 10.87
N GLY A 324 6.85 10.24 11.47
CA GLY A 324 8.27 10.47 11.22
C GLY A 324 8.81 11.80 11.76
N LEU A 325 8.05 12.49 12.61
CA LEU A 325 8.42 13.81 13.16
C LEU A 325 9.31 13.71 14.41
N ILE A 326 9.28 12.58 15.10
CA ILE A 326 10.15 12.25 16.24
C ILE A 326 10.56 10.77 16.15
N LYS A 327 11.53 10.37 16.96
CA LYS A 327 11.96 8.98 17.17
C LYS A 327 11.92 8.65 18.66
N LEU A 328 11.31 7.52 19.00
CA LEU A 328 11.24 7.00 20.37
C LEU A 328 12.29 5.90 20.56
N GLU A 329 13.25 6.10 21.47
CA GLU A 329 14.28 5.11 21.77
C GLU A 329 14.13 4.61 23.21
N GLU A 330 14.01 3.29 23.37
CA GLU A 330 14.02 2.69 24.73
C GLU A 330 15.39 2.87 25.39
N THR A 331 15.38 3.26 26.66
CA THR A 331 16.58 3.42 27.48
C THR A 331 16.39 2.82 28.85
N ASN A 332 17.49 2.32 29.45
CA ASN A 332 17.50 1.73 30.77
C ASN A 332 17.95 2.75 31.85
N LYS A 333 17.77 4.06 31.64
CA LYS A 333 18.09 5.08 32.64
C LYS A 333 16.96 5.18 33.68
N GLY A 334 17.15 4.56 34.87
CA GLY A 334 16.23 4.63 36.00
C GLY A 334 15.60 3.30 36.40
N PRO A 335 14.84 3.20 37.49
CA PRO A 335 14.12 1.99 37.89
C PRO A 335 12.90 1.79 36.97
N GLY A 336 13.11 1.14 35.80
CA GLY A 336 12.07 0.83 34.82
C GLY A 336 12.49 1.16 33.38
N LYS A 337 11.74 0.65 32.39
CA LYS A 337 11.90 1.01 30.98
C LYS A 337 11.44 2.45 30.78
N SER A 338 12.33 3.34 30.36
CA SER A 338 12.00 4.71 29.96
C SER A 338 12.27 4.92 28.47
N THR A 339 11.51 5.82 27.84
CA THR A 339 11.60 6.12 26.41
C THR A 339 12.16 7.53 26.24
N ILE A 340 13.28 7.70 25.52
CA ILE A 340 13.83 9.01 25.14
C ILE A 340 13.18 9.45 23.83
N VAL A 341 12.79 10.73 23.78
CA VAL A 341 12.21 11.36 22.58
C VAL A 341 13.30 12.15 21.86
N LYS A 342 13.57 11.82 20.62
CA LYS A 342 14.56 12.48 19.76
C LYS A 342 13.91 13.05 18.52
N LEU A 343 14.44 14.14 17.98
CA LEU A 343 14.13 14.56 16.62
C LEU A 343 14.86 13.66 15.62
N PRO A 344 14.27 13.31 14.48
CA PRO A 344 15.01 12.64 13.42
C PRO A 344 16.18 13.53 13.02
N LEU A 345 17.37 12.95 12.88
CA LEU A 345 18.55 13.65 12.36
C LEU A 345 18.16 14.23 10.99
N GLN A 346 18.17 15.55 10.88
CA GLN A 346 18.26 16.20 9.59
C GLN A 346 19.61 15.75 9.02
N ASP A 347 19.58 14.83 8.04
CA ASP A 347 20.75 14.57 7.22
C ASP A 347 21.23 15.93 6.70
N THR A 348 22.41 16.29 7.12
CA THR A 348 23.18 17.41 6.62
C THR A 348 23.39 17.23 5.12
N LEU A 349 22.45 17.73 4.32
CA LEU A 349 22.60 18.02 2.89
C LEU A 349 23.21 19.43 2.73
N ASP A 350 24.33 19.64 3.42
CA ASP A 350 25.21 20.77 3.16
C ASP A 350 26.65 20.31 3.42
N LYS A 351 27.13 19.44 2.54
CA LYS A 351 28.58 19.23 2.23
C LYS A 351 28.67 18.12 1.17
N PHE A 352 28.55 18.51 -0.11
CA PHE A 352 29.42 18.17 -1.24
C PHE A 352 28.80 18.71 -2.52
#